data_f031234e2faf063da6c23a275e3791bd
#
_entry.id   f031234e2faf063da6c23a275e3791bd
#
_cell.length_a   1.000
_cell.length_b   1.000
_cell.length_c   1.000
_cell.angle_alpha   90.00
_cell.angle_beta   90.00
_cell.angle_gamma   90.00
#
_symmetry.space_group_name_H-M   'P 1'
#
loop_
_entity.id
_entity.type
_entity.pdbx_description
1 polymer ?
#
loop_
_entity_poly.entity_id
_entity_poly.type
_entity_poly.pdbx_seq_one_letter_code
_entity_poly.pdbx_strand_id
1 'polypeptide(L)'
;RDGAFRMHAYEGVHQEKGIIEQAEAILADVNMLDKRHMHAASLSRGDKRRLEMAMCLVQEPRLLLLDEPTAGMARADTNNTIELLKEIRKTRKITMAIIEHDMHVVFSLADRITVLAQGTPLVEDTPENIKGHPKVREAYLGEAQV
;
A
#
# COMPACT_ATOMS: atom_id res chain seq x y z
N ARG A 1 30.84 5.56 -40.85
CA ARG A 1 30.00 4.40 -40.47
C ARG A 1 29.95 4.22 -38.92
N ASP A 2 30.72 4.97 -38.13
CA ASP A 2 30.84 4.78 -36.65
C ASP A 2 29.99 5.74 -35.81
N GLY A 3 29.34 6.74 -36.41
CA GLY A 3 28.57 7.74 -35.65
C GLY A 3 27.19 7.25 -35.15
N ALA A 4 26.51 6.39 -35.91
CA ALA A 4 25.17 5.90 -35.56
C ALA A 4 25.18 4.91 -34.37
N PHE A 5 26.23 4.10 -34.27
CA PHE A 5 26.34 3.12 -33.18
C PHE A 5 26.62 3.80 -31.81
N ARG A 6 27.41 4.88 -31.82
CA ARG A 6 27.67 5.65 -30.60
C ARG A 6 26.45 6.39 -30.08
N MET A 7 25.59 6.89 -30.96
CA MET A 7 24.37 7.62 -30.57
C MET A 7 23.33 6.69 -29.91
N HIS A 8 23.12 5.49 -30.45
CA HIS A 8 22.22 4.49 -29.84
C HIS A 8 22.72 3.98 -28.49
N ALA A 9 24.03 3.78 -28.31
CA ALA A 9 24.59 3.39 -27.02
C ALA A 9 24.45 4.50 -25.97
N TYR A 10 24.53 5.77 -26.38
CA TYR A 10 24.39 6.91 -25.48
C TYR A 10 22.93 7.14 -25.07
N GLU A 11 21.97 6.98 -25.98
CA GLU A 11 20.54 7.01 -25.68
C GLU A 11 20.14 5.88 -24.73
N GLY A 12 20.65 4.67 -24.92
CA GLY A 12 20.42 3.54 -24.02
C GLY A 12 20.91 3.79 -22.60
N VAL A 13 22.12 4.34 -22.43
CA VAL A 13 22.68 4.66 -21.10
C VAL A 13 21.87 5.75 -20.38
N HIS A 14 21.40 6.78 -21.10
CA HIS A 14 20.56 7.80 -20.48
C HIS A 14 19.18 7.25 -20.08
N GLN A 15 18.61 6.38 -20.89
CA GLN A 15 17.34 5.74 -20.63
C GLN A 15 17.43 4.77 -19.43
N GLU A 16 18.51 3.97 -19.35
CA GLU A 16 18.79 3.10 -18.20
C GLU A 16 18.98 3.91 -16.90
N LYS A 17 19.70 5.04 -16.98
CA LYS A 17 19.91 5.91 -15.82
C LYS A 17 18.58 6.50 -15.30
N GLY A 18 17.68 6.95 -16.18
CA GLY A 18 16.37 7.45 -15.83
C GLY A 18 15.48 6.37 -15.17
N ILE A 19 15.54 5.14 -15.68
CA ILE A 19 14.81 4.00 -15.08
C ILE A 19 15.33 3.68 -13.67
N ILE A 20 16.64 3.70 -13.47
CA ILE A 20 17.24 3.45 -12.16
C ILE A 20 16.84 4.54 -11.18
N GLU A 21 16.93 5.82 -11.56
CA GLU A 21 16.53 6.95 -10.72
C GLU A 21 15.04 6.87 -10.33
N GLN A 22 14.17 6.50 -11.26
CA GLN A 22 12.75 6.28 -10.99
C GLN A 22 12.52 5.11 -10.02
N ALA A 23 13.21 4.00 -10.22
CA ALA A 23 13.12 2.83 -9.34
C ALA A 23 13.61 3.17 -7.92
N GLU A 24 14.73 3.89 -7.79
CA GLU A 24 15.26 4.33 -6.49
C GLU A 24 14.31 5.29 -5.77
N ALA A 25 13.69 6.22 -6.51
CA ALA A 25 12.69 7.12 -5.93
C ALA A 25 11.48 6.36 -5.37
N ILE A 26 10.99 5.35 -6.08
CA ILE A 26 9.87 4.53 -5.61
C ILE A 26 10.27 3.64 -4.43
N LEU A 27 11.48 3.06 -4.45
CA LEU A 27 12.01 2.32 -3.31
C LEU A 27 12.16 3.20 -2.07
N ALA A 28 12.52 4.48 -2.24
CA ALA A 28 12.54 5.44 -1.15
C ALA A 28 11.14 5.67 -0.56
N ASP A 29 10.11 5.83 -1.40
CA ASP A 29 8.72 6.01 -0.96
C ASP A 29 8.19 4.86 -0.09
N VAL A 30 8.68 3.64 -0.34
CA VAL A 30 8.30 2.46 0.46
C VAL A 30 9.33 2.09 1.54
N ASN A 31 10.28 2.98 1.84
CA ASN A 31 11.35 2.78 2.83
C ASN A 31 12.20 1.52 2.56
N MET A 32 12.61 1.32 1.31
CA MET A 32 13.41 0.16 0.88
C MET A 32 14.66 0.53 0.07
N LEU A 33 15.01 1.81 -0.02
CA LEU A 33 16.16 2.24 -0.81
C LEU A 33 17.47 1.63 -0.34
N ASP A 34 17.65 1.43 0.97
CA ASP A 34 18.80 0.77 1.58
C ASP A 34 18.97 -0.70 1.14
N LYS A 35 17.88 -1.33 0.71
CA LYS A 35 17.80 -2.74 0.29
C LYS A 35 17.85 -2.93 -1.22
N ARG A 36 18.07 -1.88 -2.02
CA ARG A 36 17.99 -1.91 -3.49
C ARG A 36 18.91 -2.95 -4.17
N HIS A 37 19.98 -3.36 -3.50
CA HIS A 37 20.92 -4.37 -4.00
C HIS A 37 20.69 -5.78 -3.40
N MET A 38 19.68 -5.95 -2.54
CA MET A 38 19.38 -7.26 -1.96
C MET A 38 18.57 -8.12 -2.94
N HIS A 39 18.80 -9.42 -2.92
CA HIS A 39 17.94 -10.35 -3.64
C HIS A 39 16.55 -10.39 -3.00
N ALA A 40 15.49 -10.32 -3.82
CA ALA A 40 14.11 -10.35 -3.35
C ALA A 40 13.79 -11.61 -2.52
N ALA A 41 14.46 -12.74 -2.81
CA ALA A 41 14.31 -13.99 -2.06
C ALA A 41 14.73 -13.86 -0.59
N SER A 42 15.74 -13.02 -0.29
CA SER A 42 16.29 -12.82 1.06
C SER A 42 15.56 -11.74 1.88
N LEU A 43 14.59 -11.05 1.29
CA LEU A 43 13.79 -10.05 1.97
C LEU A 43 12.86 -10.68 3.01
N SER A 44 12.62 -9.98 4.11
CA SER A 44 11.59 -10.33 5.09
C SER A 44 10.20 -10.32 4.45
N ARG A 45 9.21 -10.94 5.11
CA ARG A 45 7.82 -10.92 4.63
C ARG A 45 7.27 -9.50 4.50
N GLY A 46 7.55 -8.63 5.46
CA GLY A 46 7.14 -7.22 5.42
C GLY A 46 7.81 -6.45 4.28
N ASP A 47 9.12 -6.69 4.04
CA ASP A 47 9.82 -6.04 2.93
C ASP A 47 9.31 -6.53 1.56
N LYS A 48 8.94 -7.80 1.45
CA LYS A 48 8.30 -8.33 0.22
C LYS A 48 6.98 -7.61 -0.07
N ARG A 49 6.15 -7.37 0.95
CA ARG A 49 4.91 -6.59 0.81
C ARG A 49 5.18 -5.15 0.38
N ARG A 50 6.22 -4.51 0.93
CA ARG A 50 6.64 -3.16 0.50
C ARG A 50 7.13 -3.15 -0.95
N LEU A 51 7.88 -4.17 -1.35
CA LEU A 51 8.34 -4.33 -2.73
C LEU A 51 7.17 -4.55 -3.70
N GLU A 52 6.18 -5.37 -3.35
CA GLU A 52 4.94 -5.55 -4.12
C GLU A 52 4.22 -4.21 -4.31
N MET A 53 4.12 -3.42 -3.25
CA MET A 53 3.54 -2.07 -3.30
C MET A 53 4.36 -1.14 -4.23
N ALA A 54 5.69 -1.16 -4.14
CA ALA A 54 6.56 -0.40 -5.04
C ALA A 54 6.32 -0.76 -6.51
N MET A 55 6.15 -2.04 -6.82
CA MET A 55 5.84 -2.51 -8.18
C MET A 55 4.48 -1.99 -8.69
N CYS A 56 3.51 -1.80 -7.81
CA CYS A 56 2.24 -1.16 -8.17
C CYS A 56 2.42 0.35 -8.40
N LEU A 57 3.20 1.03 -7.54
CA LEU A 57 3.41 2.47 -7.60
C LEU A 57 4.21 2.93 -8.83
N VAL A 58 5.09 2.08 -9.36
CA VAL A 58 5.83 2.34 -10.61
C VAL A 58 4.91 2.64 -11.80
N GLN A 59 3.70 2.09 -11.78
CA GLN A 59 2.70 2.28 -12.84
C GLN A 59 1.91 3.60 -12.70
N GLU A 60 2.24 4.43 -11.72
CA GLU A 60 1.56 5.69 -11.40
C GLU A 60 0.02 5.55 -11.32
N PRO A 61 -0.51 4.61 -10.54
CA PRO A 61 -1.92 4.34 -10.51
C PRO A 61 -2.70 5.51 -9.91
N ARG A 62 -3.89 5.78 -10.43
CA ARG A 62 -4.84 6.73 -9.83
C ARG A 62 -5.65 6.11 -8.70
N LEU A 63 -5.79 4.80 -8.71
CA LEU A 63 -6.48 4.00 -7.71
C LEU A 63 -5.62 2.80 -7.33
N LEU A 64 -5.41 2.60 -6.04
CA LEU A 64 -4.71 1.46 -5.48
C LEU A 64 -5.70 0.60 -4.69
N LEU A 65 -5.79 -0.68 -5.04
CA LEU A 65 -6.63 -1.67 -4.36
C LEU A 65 -5.74 -2.54 -3.49
N LEU A 66 -6.02 -2.59 -2.20
CA LEU A 66 -5.26 -3.35 -1.21
C LEU A 66 -6.19 -4.35 -0.52
N ASP A 67 -5.83 -5.62 -0.59
CA ASP A 67 -6.55 -6.70 0.08
C ASP A 67 -5.72 -7.21 1.26
N GLU A 68 -6.22 -6.98 2.47
CA GLU A 68 -5.57 -7.32 3.75
C GLU A 68 -4.07 -6.98 3.80
N PRO A 69 -3.69 -5.70 3.56
CA PRO A 69 -2.27 -5.33 3.45
C PRO A 69 -1.46 -5.59 4.72
N THR A 70 -2.12 -5.72 5.88
CA THR A 70 -1.49 -5.95 7.18
C THR A 70 -1.62 -7.38 7.69
N ALA A 71 -2.19 -8.31 6.90
CA ALA A 71 -2.44 -9.68 7.33
C ALA A 71 -1.18 -10.41 7.80
N GLY A 72 -1.24 -10.97 9.01
CA GLY A 72 -0.15 -11.74 9.62
C GLY A 72 1.07 -10.92 10.04
N MET A 73 0.94 -9.60 10.15
CA MET A 73 1.98 -8.72 10.68
C MET A 73 1.92 -8.63 12.21
N ALA A 74 3.08 -8.42 12.85
CA ALA A 74 3.14 -8.01 14.23
C ALA A 74 2.63 -6.56 14.37
N ARG A 75 2.13 -6.18 15.57
CA ARG A 75 1.55 -4.86 15.82
C ARG A 75 2.45 -3.69 15.41
N ALA A 76 3.75 -3.82 15.65
CA ALA A 76 4.73 -2.79 15.27
C ALA A 76 4.81 -2.63 13.74
N ASP A 77 4.81 -3.74 12.99
CA ASP A 77 4.86 -3.72 11.53
C ASP A 77 3.56 -3.21 10.92
N THR A 78 2.41 -3.54 11.54
CA THR A 78 1.10 -2.98 11.18
C THR A 78 1.11 -1.46 11.28
N ASN A 79 1.59 -0.90 12.39
CA ASN A 79 1.69 0.55 12.57
C ASN A 79 2.61 1.21 11.54
N ASN A 80 3.76 0.60 11.25
CA ASN A 80 4.67 1.07 10.21
C ASN A 80 4.02 1.07 8.82
N THR A 81 3.20 0.06 8.54
CA THR A 81 2.46 -0.05 7.27
C THR A 81 1.37 1.02 7.18
N ILE A 82 0.65 1.30 8.27
CA ILE A 82 -0.34 2.38 8.35
C ILE A 82 0.30 3.73 8.01
N GLU A 83 1.41 4.05 8.65
CA GLU A 83 2.11 5.33 8.41
C GLU A 83 2.64 5.41 6.97
N LEU A 84 3.19 4.33 6.44
CA LEU A 84 3.62 4.25 5.04
C LEU A 84 2.46 4.52 4.07
N LEU A 85 1.29 3.90 4.26
CA LEU A 85 0.11 4.11 3.41
C LEU A 85 -0.40 5.55 3.48
N LYS A 86 -0.39 6.17 4.66
CA LYS A 86 -0.73 7.58 4.84
C LYS A 86 0.21 8.50 4.05
N GLU A 87 1.51 8.23 4.12
CA GLU A 87 2.53 9.01 3.42
C GLU A 87 2.39 8.88 1.90
N ILE A 88 2.25 7.65 1.38
CA ILE A 88 2.03 7.40 -0.05
C ILE A 88 0.77 8.13 -0.53
N ARG A 89 -0.35 8.03 0.21
CA ARG A 89 -1.59 8.74 -0.13
C ARG A 89 -1.38 10.25 -0.24
N LYS A 90 -0.65 10.82 0.71
CA LYS A 90 -0.38 12.26 0.77
C LYS A 90 0.55 12.73 -0.36
N THR A 91 1.65 12.03 -0.57
CA THR A 91 2.71 12.41 -1.52
C THR A 91 2.30 12.15 -2.97
N ARG A 92 1.68 11.01 -3.22
CA ARG A 92 1.26 10.57 -4.56
C ARG A 92 -0.16 10.98 -4.94
N LYS A 93 -0.97 11.48 -3.99
CA LYS A 93 -2.38 11.86 -4.19
C LYS A 93 -3.22 10.74 -4.79
N ILE A 94 -2.95 9.49 -4.39
CA ILE A 94 -3.62 8.28 -4.88
C ILE A 94 -4.90 8.05 -4.07
N THR A 95 -5.97 7.66 -4.74
CA THR A 95 -7.15 7.09 -4.10
C THR A 95 -6.85 5.66 -3.72
N MET A 96 -7.20 5.25 -2.50
CA MET A 96 -7.01 3.87 -2.03
C MET A 96 -8.35 3.25 -1.65
N ALA A 97 -8.58 2.01 -2.07
CA ALA A 97 -9.63 1.16 -1.53
C ALA A 97 -8.95 -0.02 -0.82
N ILE A 98 -9.28 -0.20 0.46
CA ILE A 98 -8.61 -1.16 1.34
C ILE A 98 -9.66 -2.10 1.89
N ILE A 99 -9.46 -3.40 1.73
CA ILE A 99 -10.24 -4.44 2.40
C ILE A 99 -9.45 -4.85 3.63
N GLU A 100 -10.05 -4.73 4.79
CA GLU A 100 -9.42 -5.08 6.08
C GLU A 100 -10.46 -5.50 7.10
N HIS A 101 -10.07 -6.37 8.01
CA HIS A 101 -10.87 -6.79 9.15
C HIS A 101 -10.28 -6.30 10.50
N ASP A 102 -9.05 -5.79 10.51
CA ASP A 102 -8.47 -5.14 11.69
C ASP A 102 -9.03 -3.70 11.81
N MET A 103 -9.91 -3.50 12.79
CA MET A 103 -10.54 -2.21 13.05
C MET A 103 -9.52 -1.09 13.33
N HIS A 104 -8.36 -1.41 13.91
CA HIS A 104 -7.31 -0.43 14.14
C HIS A 104 -6.77 0.12 12.81
N VAL A 105 -6.53 -0.74 11.83
CA VAL A 105 -6.08 -0.35 10.48
C VAL A 105 -7.14 0.46 9.78
N VAL A 106 -8.38 -0.05 9.76
CA VAL A 106 -9.52 0.60 9.11
C VAL A 106 -9.71 2.03 9.64
N PHE A 107 -9.83 2.20 10.96
CA PHE A 107 -10.05 3.52 11.57
C PHE A 107 -8.84 4.46 11.47
N SER A 108 -7.64 3.93 11.26
CA SER A 108 -6.43 4.74 11.10
C SER A 108 -6.27 5.31 9.68
N LEU A 109 -6.85 4.66 8.66
CA LEU A 109 -6.61 4.97 7.25
C LEU A 109 -7.83 5.54 6.53
N ALA A 110 -9.04 5.12 6.88
CA ALA A 110 -10.23 5.39 6.09
C ALA A 110 -10.78 6.80 6.29
N ASP A 111 -11.19 7.44 5.21
CA ASP A 111 -12.05 8.63 5.21
C ASP A 111 -13.54 8.22 5.19
N ARG A 112 -13.84 7.07 4.57
CA ARG A 112 -15.16 6.44 4.53
C ARG A 112 -15.01 4.93 4.70
N ILE A 113 -15.98 4.31 5.36
CA ILE A 113 -15.98 2.87 5.63
C ILE A 113 -17.32 2.30 5.13
N THR A 114 -17.22 1.31 4.26
CA THR A 114 -18.36 0.46 3.87
C THR A 114 -18.25 -0.85 4.63
N VAL A 115 -19.18 -1.13 5.51
CA VAL A 115 -19.23 -2.38 6.27
C VAL A 115 -20.01 -3.41 5.47
N LEU A 116 -19.40 -4.57 5.24
CA LEU A 116 -20.01 -5.71 4.56
C LEU A 116 -20.40 -6.78 5.57
N ALA A 117 -21.60 -7.32 5.46
CA ALA A 117 -22.03 -8.49 6.22
C ALA A 117 -22.73 -9.48 5.29
N GLN A 118 -22.32 -10.74 5.34
CA GLN A 118 -22.90 -11.82 4.52
C GLN A 118 -22.97 -11.47 3.01
N GLY A 119 -21.92 -10.82 2.49
CA GLY A 119 -21.82 -10.45 1.08
C GLY A 119 -22.64 -9.23 0.65
N THR A 120 -23.28 -8.51 1.59
CA THR A 120 -24.07 -7.32 1.29
C THR A 120 -23.57 -6.10 2.08
N PRO A 121 -23.66 -4.88 1.49
CA PRO A 121 -23.37 -3.64 2.23
C PRO A 121 -24.38 -3.44 3.36
N LEU A 122 -23.89 -3.33 4.58
CA LEU A 122 -24.71 -3.09 5.77
C LEU A 122 -24.90 -1.60 6.03
N VAL A 123 -23.82 -0.85 5.93
CA VAL A 123 -23.78 0.61 6.17
C VAL A 123 -22.52 1.18 5.53
N GLU A 124 -22.60 2.44 5.09
CA GLU A 124 -21.44 3.22 4.65
C GLU A 124 -21.49 4.61 5.28
N ASP A 125 -20.42 4.98 6.01
CA ASP A 125 -20.32 6.27 6.69
C ASP A 125 -18.87 6.64 7.02
N THR A 126 -18.69 7.77 7.72
CA THR A 126 -17.38 8.17 8.28
C THR A 126 -16.96 7.25 9.41
N PRO A 127 -15.65 7.16 9.71
CA PRO A 127 -15.14 6.34 10.81
C PRO A 127 -15.81 6.64 12.17
N GLU A 128 -16.10 7.90 12.45
CA GLU A 128 -16.76 8.35 13.70
C GLU A 128 -18.15 7.75 13.84
N ASN A 129 -18.93 7.80 12.77
CA ASN A 129 -20.31 7.27 12.76
C ASN A 129 -20.32 5.74 12.81
N ILE A 130 -19.39 5.09 12.13
CA ILE A 130 -19.27 3.62 12.10
C ILE A 130 -18.93 3.07 13.50
N LYS A 131 -18.04 3.72 14.27
CA LYS A 131 -17.69 3.29 15.65
C LYS A 131 -18.90 3.17 16.58
N GLY A 132 -19.89 4.06 16.41
CA GLY A 132 -21.11 4.09 17.24
C GLY A 132 -22.30 3.34 16.64
N HIS A 133 -22.17 2.81 15.43
CA HIS A 133 -23.33 2.31 14.68
C HIS A 133 -23.88 1.00 15.25
N PRO A 134 -25.19 0.93 15.66
CA PRO A 134 -25.74 -0.25 16.33
C PRO A 134 -25.59 -1.56 15.55
N LYS A 135 -25.89 -1.54 14.24
CA LYS A 135 -25.78 -2.73 13.38
C LYS A 135 -24.34 -3.21 13.21
N VAL A 136 -23.34 -2.31 13.23
CA VAL A 136 -21.92 -2.68 13.16
C VAL A 136 -21.49 -3.33 14.47
N ARG A 137 -21.94 -2.80 15.60
CA ARG A 137 -21.68 -3.39 16.91
C ARG A 137 -22.30 -4.79 17.02
N GLU A 138 -23.52 -4.98 16.56
CA GLU A 138 -24.17 -6.28 16.54
C GLU A 138 -23.42 -7.29 15.65
N ALA A 139 -23.02 -6.88 14.44
CA ALA A 139 -22.36 -7.76 13.46
C ALA A 139 -20.90 -8.12 13.81
N TYR A 140 -20.16 -7.22 14.45
CA TYR A 140 -18.71 -7.37 14.68
C TYR A 140 -18.28 -7.37 16.14
N LEU A 141 -19.08 -6.83 17.06
CA LEU A 141 -18.78 -6.74 18.48
C LEU A 141 -19.72 -7.59 19.34
N GLY A 142 -20.84 -8.05 18.77
CA GLY A 142 -21.78 -8.94 19.47
C GLY A 142 -21.24 -10.35 19.71
N GLU A 143 -20.24 -10.79 18.96
CA GLU A 143 -19.59 -12.12 19.15
C GLU A 143 -18.46 -12.10 20.20
N ALA A 144 -18.09 -10.95 20.72
CA ALA A 144 -17.00 -10.82 21.71
C ALA A 144 -17.43 -10.87 23.19
N GLN A 145 -18.72 -11.16 23.43
CA GLN A 145 -19.26 -11.34 24.81
C GLN A 145 -20.15 -12.59 24.89
N VAL A 146 -19.54 -13.76 24.81
CA VAL A 146 -20.04 -15.00 25.44
C VAL A 146 -18.86 -15.71 26.11
#